data_170212bb4e0c0b790817e8a69cfe767b
#
_entry.id   170212bb4e0c0b790817e8a69cfe767b
#
_cell.length_a   1.000
_cell.length_b   1.000
_cell.length_c   1.000
_cell.angle_alpha   90.00
_cell.angle_beta   90.00
_cell.angle_gamma   90.00
#
_symmetry.space_group_name_H-M   'P 1'
#
loop_
_entity.id
_entity.type
_entity.pdbx_description
1 polymer ?
#
loop_
_entity_poly.entity_id
_entity_poly.type
_entity_poly.pdbx_seq_one_letter_code
_entity_poly.pdbx_strand_id
1 'polypeptide(L)'
;MDDATWDTVGRLVEWLDRSSTLPPDTEKLLRLMKLSEEVGEVAQAVIGVTGQNPRKGVTHTWDDVNAELCDVILTALVALTTIAPDARQVFAERVRQVAARSLG
;
A
#
# COMPACT_ATOMS: atom_id res chain seq x y z
N MET A 1 12.74 1.95 -6.15
CA MET A 1 11.64 2.37 -7.01
C MET A 1 12.09 3.55 -7.86
N ASP A 2 11.65 3.61 -9.08
CA ASP A 2 12.08 4.63 -10.03
C ASP A 2 11.34 5.96 -9.85
N ASP A 3 11.82 6.97 -10.57
CA ASP A 3 11.25 8.32 -10.51
C ASP A 3 9.79 8.35 -10.99
N ALA A 4 9.46 7.55 -12.02
CA ALA A 4 8.11 7.50 -12.56
C ALA A 4 7.09 7.00 -11.53
N THR A 5 7.47 6.00 -10.73
CA THR A 5 6.62 5.49 -9.66
C THR A 5 6.36 6.56 -8.61
N TRP A 6 7.42 7.25 -8.15
CA TRP A 6 7.28 8.31 -7.17
C TRP A 6 6.47 9.50 -7.70
N ASP A 7 6.63 9.84 -8.97
CA ASP A 7 5.83 10.89 -9.61
C ASP A 7 4.35 10.52 -9.63
N THR A 8 4.05 9.25 -9.96
CA THR A 8 2.67 8.76 -9.97
C THR A 8 2.07 8.79 -8.56
N VAL A 9 2.82 8.37 -7.54
CA VAL A 9 2.36 8.44 -6.15
C VAL A 9 2.04 9.88 -5.76
N GLY A 10 2.92 10.83 -6.11
CA GLY A 10 2.69 12.25 -5.84
C GLY A 10 1.42 12.77 -6.49
N ARG A 11 1.16 12.37 -7.74
CA ARG A 11 -0.07 12.75 -8.46
C ARG A 11 -1.31 12.13 -7.83
N LEU A 12 -1.22 10.91 -7.34
CA LEU A 12 -2.33 10.28 -6.63
C LEU A 12 -2.65 11.02 -5.32
N VAL A 13 -1.62 11.42 -4.57
CA VAL A 13 -1.81 12.21 -3.35
C VAL A 13 -2.49 13.54 -3.67
N GLU A 14 -2.03 14.25 -4.69
CA GLU A 14 -2.64 15.51 -5.13
C GLU A 14 -4.10 15.32 -5.52
N TRP A 15 -4.41 14.24 -6.26
CA TRP A 15 -5.78 13.93 -6.64
C TRP A 15 -6.66 13.65 -5.42
N LEU A 16 -6.15 12.89 -4.46
CA LEU A 16 -6.87 12.60 -3.22
C LEU A 16 -7.11 13.88 -2.41
N ASP A 17 -6.12 14.77 -2.34
CA ASP A 17 -6.24 16.04 -1.62
C ASP A 17 -7.32 16.92 -2.24
N ARG A 18 -7.36 17.00 -3.59
CA ARG A 18 -8.38 17.80 -4.31
C ARG A 18 -9.78 17.20 -4.16
N SER A 19 -9.88 15.88 -4.07
CA SER A 19 -11.15 15.16 -4.04
C SER A 19 -11.73 15.00 -2.64
N SER A 20 -10.91 15.16 -1.60
CA SER A 20 -11.35 14.96 -0.23
C SER A 20 -12.32 16.04 0.22
N THR A 21 -13.39 15.61 0.90
CA THR A 21 -14.36 16.49 1.56
C THR A 21 -14.18 16.50 3.07
N LEU A 22 -13.14 15.82 3.58
CA LEU A 22 -12.88 15.65 5.01
C LEU A 22 -11.84 16.67 5.48
N PRO A 23 -11.83 16.98 6.79
CA PRO A 23 -10.74 17.77 7.37
C PRO A 23 -9.39 17.08 7.09
N PRO A 24 -8.30 17.85 6.83
CA PRO A 24 -7.00 17.28 6.47
C PRO A 24 -6.46 16.24 7.46
N ASP A 25 -6.60 16.47 8.76
CA ASP A 25 -6.11 15.54 9.78
C ASP A 25 -6.89 14.22 9.77
N THR A 26 -8.19 14.29 9.55
CA THR A 26 -9.05 13.11 9.41
C THR A 26 -8.68 12.31 8.16
N GLU A 27 -8.51 12.99 7.02
CA GLU A 27 -8.11 12.35 5.76
C GLU A 27 -6.77 11.63 5.91
N LYS A 28 -5.81 12.26 6.58
CA LYS A 28 -4.50 11.67 6.85
C LYS A 28 -4.61 10.35 7.61
N LEU A 29 -5.39 10.33 8.69
CA LEU A 29 -5.59 9.12 9.49
C LEU A 29 -6.26 8.01 8.70
N LEU A 30 -7.25 8.35 7.87
CA LEU A 30 -7.96 7.36 7.06
C LEU A 30 -7.07 6.76 5.99
N ARG A 31 -6.15 7.53 5.40
CA ARG A 31 -5.17 6.99 4.46
C ARG A 31 -4.23 5.99 5.12
N LEU A 32 -3.86 6.20 6.39
CA LEU A 32 -3.09 5.24 7.17
C LEU A 32 -3.90 3.97 7.44
N MET A 33 -5.17 4.14 7.83
CA MET A 33 -6.04 3.01 8.16
C MET A 33 -6.42 2.17 6.93
N LYS A 34 -6.39 2.77 5.74
CA LYS A 34 -6.64 2.04 4.49
C LYS A 34 -5.65 0.89 4.28
N LEU A 35 -4.47 0.96 4.86
CA LEU A 35 -3.51 -0.15 4.83
C LEU A 35 -4.10 -1.43 5.41
N SER A 36 -4.83 -1.36 6.52
CA SER A 36 -5.45 -2.53 7.13
C SER A 36 -6.50 -3.15 6.19
N GLU A 37 -7.27 -2.32 5.49
CA GLU A 37 -8.25 -2.78 4.50
C GLU A 37 -7.54 -3.54 3.37
N GLU A 38 -6.49 -2.96 2.79
CA GLU A 38 -5.76 -3.58 1.68
C GLU A 38 -5.05 -4.87 2.10
N VAL A 39 -4.47 -4.92 3.30
CA VAL A 39 -3.87 -6.14 3.84
C VAL A 39 -4.94 -7.23 4.01
N GLY A 40 -6.14 -6.85 4.44
CA GLY A 40 -7.27 -7.78 4.53
C GLY A 40 -7.65 -8.38 3.18
N GLU A 41 -7.55 -7.60 2.11
CA GLU A 41 -7.82 -8.09 0.74
C GLU A 41 -6.76 -9.09 0.28
N VAL A 42 -5.50 -8.93 0.68
CA VAL A 42 -4.46 -9.95 0.44
C VAL A 42 -4.85 -11.26 1.14
N ALA A 43 -5.27 -11.18 2.39
CA ALA A 43 -5.70 -12.36 3.14
C ALA A 43 -6.88 -13.07 2.46
N GLN A 44 -7.87 -12.30 1.99
CA GLN A 44 -9.01 -12.87 1.25
C GLN A 44 -8.56 -13.56 -0.03
N ALA A 45 -7.63 -12.98 -0.77
CA ALA A 45 -7.11 -13.56 -2.01
C ALA A 45 -6.37 -14.87 -1.74
N VAL A 46 -5.55 -14.94 -0.69
CA VAL A 46 -4.82 -16.16 -0.31
C VAL A 46 -5.80 -17.27 0.10
N ILE A 47 -6.79 -16.94 0.93
CA ILE A 47 -7.84 -17.89 1.30
C ILE A 47 -8.58 -18.39 0.06
N GLY A 48 -8.88 -17.49 -0.87
CA GLY A 48 -9.57 -17.81 -2.11
C GLY A 48 -8.76 -18.72 -3.04
N VAL A 49 -7.43 -18.51 -3.12
CA VAL A 49 -6.54 -19.37 -3.92
C VAL A 49 -6.49 -20.78 -3.36
N THR A 50 -6.42 -20.91 -2.04
CA THR A 50 -6.28 -22.23 -1.38
C THR A 50 -7.59 -23.03 -1.33
N GLY A 51 -8.73 -22.34 -1.53
CA GLY A 51 -10.03 -22.99 -1.37
C GLY A 51 -10.31 -23.42 0.06
N GLN A 52 -9.74 -22.72 1.04
CA GLN A 52 -9.83 -23.10 2.45
C GLN A 52 -11.28 -23.15 2.95
N ASN A 53 -12.17 -22.31 2.43
CA ASN A 53 -13.58 -22.33 2.78
C ASN A 53 -14.31 -23.33 1.87
N PRO A 54 -14.77 -24.50 2.38
CA PRO A 54 -15.38 -25.54 1.55
C PRO A 54 -16.64 -25.06 0.82
N ARG A 55 -17.36 -24.11 1.40
CA ARG A 55 -18.60 -23.59 0.80
C ARG A 55 -18.32 -22.75 -0.44
N LYS A 56 -17.23 -21.98 -0.42
CA LYS A 56 -16.87 -21.09 -1.54
C LYS A 56 -15.94 -21.74 -2.55
N GLY A 57 -15.09 -22.68 -2.11
CA GLY A 57 -14.08 -23.29 -2.97
C GLY A 57 -12.98 -22.32 -3.37
N VAL A 58 -12.36 -22.55 -4.52
CA VAL A 58 -11.31 -21.69 -5.07
C VAL A 58 -11.96 -20.55 -5.83
N THR A 59 -11.67 -19.32 -5.40
CA THR A 59 -12.29 -18.09 -5.94
C THR A 59 -11.28 -17.10 -6.50
N HIS A 60 -9.99 -17.31 -6.25
CA HIS A 60 -8.91 -16.40 -6.64
C HIS A 60 -7.76 -17.14 -7.29
N THR A 61 -6.89 -16.40 -7.96
CA THR A 61 -5.64 -16.89 -8.55
C THR A 61 -4.45 -16.23 -7.85
N TRP A 62 -3.24 -16.74 -8.09
CA TRP A 62 -2.02 -16.10 -7.58
C TRP A 62 -1.78 -14.73 -8.21
N ASP A 63 -2.27 -14.51 -9.44
CA ASP A 63 -2.24 -13.16 -10.04
C ASP A 63 -3.08 -12.17 -9.23
N ASP A 64 -4.21 -12.62 -8.70
CA ASP A 64 -5.02 -11.78 -7.80
C ASP A 64 -4.25 -11.43 -6.52
N VAL A 65 -3.52 -12.40 -5.94
CA VAL A 65 -2.66 -12.14 -4.77
C VAL A 65 -1.59 -11.10 -5.11
N ASN A 66 -0.95 -11.22 -6.27
CA ASN A 66 0.04 -10.25 -6.73
C ASN A 66 -0.54 -8.85 -6.84
N ALA A 67 -1.72 -8.72 -7.43
CA ALA A 67 -2.40 -7.44 -7.57
C ALA A 67 -2.71 -6.81 -6.21
N GLU A 68 -3.20 -7.61 -5.26
CA GLU A 68 -3.51 -7.11 -3.91
C GLU A 68 -2.24 -6.70 -3.15
N LEU A 69 -1.13 -7.42 -3.34
CA LEU A 69 0.15 -7.00 -2.76
C LEU A 69 0.64 -5.67 -3.35
N CYS A 70 0.47 -5.47 -4.65
CA CYS A 70 0.79 -4.19 -5.29
C CYS A 70 -0.06 -3.06 -4.71
N ASP A 71 -1.33 -3.32 -4.46
CA ASP A 71 -2.23 -2.33 -3.85
C ASP A 71 -1.80 -1.97 -2.43
N VAL A 72 -1.31 -2.95 -1.64
CA VAL A 72 -0.74 -2.69 -0.30
C VAL A 72 0.47 -1.76 -0.41
N ILE A 73 1.39 -2.07 -1.33
CA ILE A 73 2.61 -1.27 -1.51
C ILE A 73 2.22 0.16 -1.92
N LEU A 74 1.33 0.30 -2.89
CA LEU A 74 0.91 1.61 -3.39
C LEU A 74 0.19 2.42 -2.30
N THR A 75 -0.71 1.78 -1.56
CA THR A 75 -1.42 2.42 -0.44
C THR A 75 -0.44 2.89 0.64
N ALA A 76 0.59 2.09 0.95
CA ALA A 76 1.63 2.46 1.89
C ALA A 76 2.43 3.67 1.40
N LEU A 77 2.77 3.71 0.11
CA LEU A 77 3.51 4.85 -0.47
C LEU A 77 2.67 6.13 -0.46
N VAL A 78 1.37 6.02 -0.75
CA VAL A 78 0.44 7.15 -0.69
C VAL A 78 0.35 7.68 0.75
N ALA A 79 0.21 6.79 1.72
CA ALA A 79 0.15 7.18 3.14
C ALA A 79 1.45 7.84 3.58
N LEU A 80 2.61 7.26 3.23
CA LEU A 80 3.91 7.82 3.58
C LEU A 80 4.09 9.22 2.98
N THR A 81 3.75 9.38 1.69
CA THR A 81 3.86 10.67 1.01
C THR A 81 2.92 11.72 1.62
N THR A 82 1.76 11.29 2.11
CA THR A 82 0.81 12.18 2.79
C THR A 82 1.41 12.77 4.07
N ILE A 83 2.15 11.97 4.85
CA ILE A 83 2.68 12.41 6.15
C ILE A 83 4.12 12.87 6.11
N ALA A 84 4.89 12.51 5.08
CA ALA A 84 6.30 12.87 4.96
C ALA A 84 6.55 13.53 3.59
N PRO A 85 6.78 14.86 3.54
CA PRO A 85 7.07 15.54 2.26
C PRO A 85 8.30 14.98 1.54
N ASP A 86 9.25 14.44 2.29
CA ASP A 86 10.46 13.80 1.79
C ASP A 86 10.36 12.27 1.77
N ALA A 87 9.17 11.74 1.51
CA ALA A 87 8.85 10.31 1.58
C ALA A 87 9.85 9.42 0.85
N ARG A 88 10.27 9.83 -0.35
CA ARG A 88 11.25 9.09 -1.14
C ARG A 88 12.57 8.89 -0.39
N GLN A 89 13.07 9.94 0.24
CA GLN A 89 14.31 9.89 1.03
C GLN A 89 14.11 9.06 2.31
N VAL A 90 12.98 9.23 2.98
CA VAL A 90 12.61 8.46 4.18
C VAL A 90 12.61 6.97 3.87
N PHE A 91 11.98 6.58 2.77
CA PHE A 91 11.93 5.18 2.36
C PHE A 91 13.30 4.64 1.97
N ALA A 92 14.06 5.39 1.16
CA ALA A 92 15.40 4.99 0.75
C ALA A 92 16.31 4.77 1.97
N GLU A 93 16.25 5.64 2.96
CA GLU A 93 17.03 5.51 4.19
C GLU A 93 16.61 4.26 4.98
N ARG A 94 15.32 3.98 5.08
CA ARG A 94 14.84 2.78 5.76
C ARG A 94 15.32 1.51 5.07
N VAL A 95 15.29 1.49 3.74
CA VAL A 95 15.84 0.35 2.97
C VAL A 95 17.31 0.12 3.29
N ARG A 96 18.11 1.20 3.34
CA ARG A 96 19.52 1.10 3.72
C ARG A 96 19.72 0.54 5.12
N GLN A 97 18.93 1.01 6.09
CA GLN A 97 18.99 0.54 7.48
C GLN A 97 18.68 -0.95 7.59
N VAL A 98 17.63 -1.39 6.90
CA VAL A 98 17.23 -2.81 6.89
C VAL A 98 18.30 -3.67 6.22
N ALA A 99 18.84 -3.22 5.09
CA ALA A 99 19.91 -3.92 4.37
C ALA A 99 21.16 -4.06 5.24
N ALA A 100 21.56 -2.99 5.92
CA ALA A 100 22.74 -3.01 6.81
C ALA A 100 22.55 -3.98 7.97
N ARG A 101 21.34 -4.00 8.57
CA ARG A 101 21.03 -4.88 9.69
C ARG A 101 20.96 -6.35 9.28
N SER A 102 20.44 -6.65 8.09
CA SER A 102 20.13 -8.02 7.66
C SER A 102 21.19 -8.61 6.72
N LEU A 103 21.84 -7.78 5.89
CA LEU A 103 22.74 -8.22 4.84
C LEU A 103 24.20 -7.81 5.10
N GLY A 104 24.38 -6.86 5.98
CA GLY A 104 25.70 -6.39 6.36
C GLY A 104 26.33 -7.28 7.39
#